data_32e5cff510ca792f70187d9f5db37f90
#
_entry.id   32e5cff510ca792f70187d9f5db37f90
#
_cell.length_a   1.000
_cell.length_b   1.000
_cell.length_c   1.000
_cell.angle_alpha   90.00
_cell.angle_beta   90.00
_cell.angle_gamma   90.00
#
_symmetry.space_group_name_H-M   'P 1'
#
loop_
_entity.id
_entity.type
_entity.pdbx_description
1 polymer ?
#
loop_
_entity_poly.entity_id
_entity_poly.type
_entity_poly.pdbx_seq_one_letter_code
_entity_poly.pdbx_strand_id
1 'polypeptide(L)'
;MCIRDSSRADHVIVSNFVNPLQFGPGEDYERYPRTLEADLELVDTLADAMFAPEASDMYPYPEPFQVEVGPIGRKLEGEIRPGHFNGVATVVLKLFLLAQPHVAIFGQKDAQQLAVIRRLVHDFNLGIEIMGVPIVREESGLARSSRNSYLSESGRADALALSGLLSQALKCPTAAELLALLRTDEESSRVTWDYRLAVNPATFEEIDQAFVGEALVVLAARVEGVRLIDNALVNLAPADAQQTSKEAHSGKY
;
A
#
# COMPACT_ATOMS: atom_id res chain seq x y z
N MET A 1 6.27 -4.30 -9.76
CA MET A 1 5.08 -5.14 -10.01
C MET A 1 5.43 -6.56 -9.62
N CYS A 2 4.63 -7.20 -8.75
CA CYS A 2 4.90 -8.57 -8.31
C CYS A 2 4.05 -9.51 -9.13
N ILE A 3 4.66 -10.15 -10.15
CA ILE A 3 4.01 -11.25 -10.87
C ILE A 3 4.22 -12.50 -10.02
N ARG A 4 3.23 -12.85 -9.23
CA ARG A 4 3.13 -14.16 -8.58
C ARG A 4 1.76 -14.71 -8.84
N ASP A 5 1.70 -15.67 -9.71
CA ASP A 5 0.72 -16.74 -9.87
C ASP A 5 0.13 -16.93 -11.27
N SER A 6 1.01 -17.17 -12.24
CA SER A 6 0.62 -17.90 -13.46
C SER A 6 0.02 -19.30 -13.13
N SER A 7 0.16 -19.80 -11.90
CA SER A 7 -0.43 -21.07 -11.45
C SER A 7 -1.93 -21.00 -11.17
N ARG A 8 -2.53 -19.79 -11.13
CA ARG A 8 -3.96 -19.58 -10.81
C ARG A 8 -4.83 -19.15 -11.99
N ALA A 9 -4.23 -18.91 -13.14
CA ALA A 9 -4.94 -18.43 -14.32
C ALA A 9 -4.39 -19.09 -15.58
N ASP A 10 -5.27 -19.38 -16.52
CA ASP A 10 -4.88 -19.91 -17.84
C ASP A 10 -4.23 -18.83 -18.71
N HIS A 11 -4.57 -17.56 -18.45
CA HIS A 11 -3.99 -16.40 -19.14
C HIS A 11 -3.67 -15.28 -18.15
N VAL A 12 -2.49 -14.69 -18.32
CA VAL A 12 -1.99 -13.58 -17.49
C VAL A 12 -1.79 -12.34 -18.34
N ILE A 13 -2.49 -11.26 -17.99
CA ILE A 13 -2.32 -9.93 -18.60
C ILE A 13 -1.71 -8.99 -17.58
N VAL A 14 -0.62 -8.33 -17.96
CA VAL A 14 0.00 -7.28 -17.16
C VAL A 14 -0.40 -5.91 -17.69
N SER A 15 -0.95 -5.04 -16.86
CA SER A 15 -1.18 -3.64 -17.21
C SER A 15 0.02 -2.77 -16.81
N ASN A 16 0.56 -2.02 -17.76
CA ASN A 16 1.62 -1.03 -17.56
C ASN A 16 1.13 0.33 -18.06
N PHE A 17 0.66 1.18 -17.14
CA PHE A 17 0.08 2.47 -17.48
C PHE A 17 0.35 3.49 -16.38
N VAL A 18 0.90 4.65 -16.75
CA VAL A 18 1.06 5.80 -15.85
C VAL A 18 -0.20 6.67 -15.98
N ASN A 19 -1.13 6.46 -15.05
CA ASN A 19 -2.45 7.08 -15.08
C ASN A 19 -2.42 8.56 -14.69
N PRO A 20 -2.72 9.51 -15.60
CA PRO A 20 -2.70 10.94 -15.28
C PRO A 20 -3.72 11.34 -14.21
N LEU A 21 -4.86 10.66 -14.12
CA LEU A 21 -5.95 11.04 -13.21
C LEU A 21 -5.62 10.88 -11.73
N GLN A 22 -4.59 10.12 -11.39
CA GLN A 22 -4.19 9.88 -10.00
C GLN A 22 -3.08 10.80 -9.49
N PHE A 23 -2.56 11.69 -10.36
CA PHE A 23 -1.54 12.66 -9.98
C PHE A 23 -2.17 14.04 -9.80
N GLY A 24 -1.92 14.63 -8.63
CA GLY A 24 -2.31 15.99 -8.33
C GLY A 24 -1.34 17.03 -8.91
N PRO A 25 -1.72 18.31 -8.86
CA PRO A 25 -0.82 19.40 -9.25
C PRO A 25 0.48 19.37 -8.45
N GLY A 26 1.63 19.38 -9.16
CA GLY A 26 2.95 19.37 -8.54
C GLY A 26 3.49 18.00 -8.13
N GLU A 27 2.76 16.93 -8.38
CA GLU A 27 3.28 15.57 -8.23
C GLU A 27 4.21 15.18 -9.38
N ASP A 28 4.85 14.02 -9.27
CA ASP A 28 5.94 13.55 -10.12
C ASP A 28 5.51 12.92 -11.46
N TYR A 29 4.31 13.21 -11.97
CA TYR A 29 3.75 12.60 -13.19
C TYR A 29 4.70 12.69 -14.39
N GLU A 30 5.28 13.87 -14.66
CA GLU A 30 6.17 14.10 -15.80
C GLU A 30 7.51 13.38 -15.66
N ARG A 31 7.95 13.16 -14.40
CA ARG A 31 9.21 12.50 -14.08
C ARG A 31 9.04 11.04 -13.70
N TYR A 32 7.80 10.55 -13.64
CA TYR A 32 7.54 9.17 -13.25
C TYR A 32 8.21 8.22 -14.26
N PRO A 33 8.99 7.23 -13.79
CA PRO A 33 9.72 6.31 -14.68
C PRO A 33 8.78 5.60 -15.65
N ARG A 34 9.16 5.64 -16.94
CA ARG A 34 8.48 4.93 -18.03
C ARG A 34 9.53 4.08 -18.74
N THR A 35 9.58 2.81 -18.39
CA THR A 35 10.63 1.86 -18.81
C THR A 35 10.01 0.66 -19.51
N LEU A 36 9.15 0.93 -20.52
CA LEU A 36 8.34 -0.09 -21.19
C LEU A 36 9.17 -1.28 -21.70
N GLU A 37 10.32 -1.02 -22.33
CA GLU A 37 11.17 -2.09 -22.86
C GLU A 37 11.71 -2.99 -21.73
N ALA A 38 12.24 -2.39 -20.65
CA ALA A 38 12.73 -3.14 -19.50
C ALA A 38 11.58 -3.87 -18.75
N ASP A 39 10.40 -3.26 -18.69
CA ASP A 39 9.23 -3.90 -18.10
C ASP A 39 8.73 -5.08 -18.95
N LEU A 40 8.80 -4.99 -20.28
CA LEU A 40 8.50 -6.09 -21.20
C LEU A 40 9.47 -7.26 -21.00
N GLU A 41 10.76 -7.00 -20.94
CA GLU A 41 11.77 -8.04 -20.67
C GLU A 41 11.52 -8.78 -19.35
N LEU A 42 11.08 -8.05 -18.31
CA LEU A 42 10.77 -8.64 -17.01
C LEU A 42 9.56 -9.57 -17.03
N VAL A 43 8.59 -9.35 -17.92
CA VAL A 43 7.34 -10.12 -17.96
C VAL A 43 7.25 -11.11 -19.10
N ASP A 44 8.19 -11.12 -20.02
CA ASP A 44 8.17 -11.90 -21.26
C ASP A 44 7.88 -13.40 -21.05
N THR A 45 8.43 -13.99 -19.98
CA THR A 45 8.21 -15.40 -19.63
C THR A 45 7.12 -15.61 -18.58
N LEU A 46 6.46 -14.55 -18.09
CA LEU A 46 5.56 -14.56 -16.93
C LEU A 46 4.13 -14.15 -17.27
N ALA A 47 3.92 -13.54 -18.43
CA ALA A 47 2.62 -13.06 -18.86
C ALA A 47 2.39 -13.35 -20.35
N ASP A 48 1.13 -13.60 -20.72
CA ASP A 48 0.74 -13.83 -22.11
C ASP A 48 0.65 -12.52 -22.90
N ALA A 49 0.35 -11.42 -22.21
CA ALA A 49 0.25 -10.09 -22.82
C ALA A 49 0.57 -8.96 -21.82
N MET A 50 1.11 -7.86 -22.36
CA MET A 50 1.20 -6.59 -21.64
C MET A 50 0.26 -5.57 -22.29
N PHE A 51 -0.63 -4.98 -21.49
CA PHE A 51 -1.49 -3.87 -21.88
C PHE A 51 -0.84 -2.55 -21.45
N ALA A 52 -0.27 -1.83 -22.42
CA ALA A 52 0.46 -0.57 -22.20
C ALA A 52 -0.12 0.55 -23.08
N PRO A 53 -1.33 1.05 -22.78
CA PRO A 53 -2.00 2.08 -23.58
C PRO A 53 -1.39 3.47 -23.36
N GLU A 54 -1.57 4.35 -24.33
CA GLU A 54 -1.32 5.78 -24.16
C GLU A 54 -2.48 6.46 -23.38
N ALA A 55 -2.20 7.62 -22.79
CA ALA A 55 -3.22 8.36 -22.03
C ALA A 55 -4.40 8.76 -22.90
N SER A 56 -4.17 9.08 -24.18
CA SER A 56 -5.20 9.39 -25.18
C SER A 56 -6.12 8.20 -25.49
N ASP A 57 -5.60 6.96 -25.43
CA ASP A 57 -6.39 5.76 -25.66
C ASP A 57 -7.31 5.48 -24.45
N MET A 58 -6.76 5.70 -23.25
CA MET A 58 -7.52 5.52 -22.03
C MET A 58 -8.54 6.63 -21.80
N TYR A 59 -8.22 7.86 -22.18
CA TYR A 59 -9.06 9.06 -21.96
C TYR A 59 -9.13 9.92 -23.23
N PRO A 60 -9.91 9.49 -24.25
CA PRO A 60 -9.98 10.18 -25.54
C PRO A 60 -10.74 11.53 -25.49
N TYR A 61 -11.48 11.76 -24.40
CA TYR A 61 -12.23 12.99 -24.19
C TYR A 61 -11.65 13.77 -23.02
N PRO A 62 -11.61 15.11 -23.07
CA PRO A 62 -11.29 15.94 -21.91
C PRO A 62 -12.34 15.69 -20.80
N GLU A 63 -11.90 15.79 -19.55
CA GLU A 63 -12.78 15.63 -18.38
C GLU A 63 -13.57 14.30 -18.37
N PRO A 64 -12.89 13.14 -18.31
CA PRO A 64 -13.57 11.86 -18.29
C PRO A 64 -14.42 11.70 -17.03
N PHE A 65 -15.49 10.90 -17.13
CA PHE A 65 -16.21 10.46 -15.94
C PHE A 65 -15.25 9.80 -14.94
N GLN A 66 -15.42 10.13 -13.66
CA GLN A 66 -14.60 9.58 -12.59
C GLN A 66 -15.46 8.87 -11.54
N VAL A 67 -14.91 7.83 -10.98
CA VAL A 67 -15.46 7.15 -9.78
C VAL A 67 -15.14 8.03 -8.57
N GLU A 68 -16.13 8.44 -7.82
CA GLU A 68 -15.92 9.05 -6.51
C GLU A 68 -15.84 7.97 -5.43
N VAL A 69 -14.68 7.86 -4.78
CA VAL A 69 -14.49 6.94 -3.67
C VAL A 69 -15.02 7.54 -2.37
N GLY A 70 -15.69 6.73 -1.56
CA GLY A 70 -16.26 7.17 -0.29
C GLY A 70 -15.20 7.57 0.77
N PRO A 71 -15.57 7.55 2.06
CA PRO A 71 -14.72 8.03 3.16
C PRO A 71 -13.33 7.41 3.24
N ILE A 72 -13.19 6.12 2.83
CA ILE A 72 -11.91 5.41 2.84
C ILE A 72 -10.86 6.09 1.93
N GLY A 73 -11.29 6.74 0.85
CA GLY A 73 -10.39 7.42 -0.08
C GLY A 73 -10.12 8.89 0.26
N ARG A 74 -10.62 9.40 1.40
CA ARG A 74 -10.45 10.81 1.83
C ARG A 74 -9.57 10.94 3.07
N LYS A 75 -9.07 9.84 3.62
CA LYS A 75 -8.18 9.78 4.78
C LYS A 75 -6.75 9.52 4.33
N LEU A 76 -5.78 9.79 5.19
CA LEU A 76 -4.36 9.43 4.99
C LEU A 76 -3.84 9.84 3.60
N GLU A 77 -3.53 8.88 2.72
CA GLU A 77 -3.06 9.18 1.36
C GLU A 77 -4.07 10.04 0.59
N GLY A 78 -5.36 9.83 0.78
CA GLY A 78 -6.40 10.60 0.10
C GLY A 78 -6.57 12.03 0.63
N GLU A 79 -6.22 12.29 1.88
CA GLU A 79 -6.16 13.63 2.47
C GLU A 79 -4.94 14.39 1.96
N ILE A 80 -3.78 13.74 1.92
CA ILE A 80 -2.50 14.32 1.45
C ILE A 80 -2.52 14.54 -0.06
N ARG A 81 -3.23 13.68 -0.80
CA ARG A 81 -3.32 13.66 -2.26
C ARG A 81 -4.78 13.72 -2.72
N PRO A 82 -5.46 14.88 -2.62
CA PRO A 82 -6.87 15.00 -2.98
C PRO A 82 -7.14 14.56 -4.42
N GLY A 83 -8.15 13.70 -4.61
CA GLY A 83 -8.51 13.13 -5.92
C GLY A 83 -7.70 11.89 -6.35
N HIS A 84 -6.60 11.58 -5.68
CA HIS A 84 -5.76 10.43 -6.03
C HIS A 84 -6.55 9.12 -6.17
N PHE A 85 -7.33 8.76 -5.16
CA PHE A 85 -8.09 7.51 -5.18
C PHE A 85 -9.28 7.52 -6.14
N ASN A 86 -9.82 8.69 -6.48
CA ASN A 86 -10.81 8.81 -7.55
C ASN A 86 -10.17 8.43 -8.90
N GLY A 87 -8.95 8.93 -9.16
CA GLY A 87 -8.17 8.56 -10.33
C GLY A 87 -7.82 7.07 -10.36
N VAL A 88 -7.39 6.50 -9.23
CA VAL A 88 -7.09 5.06 -9.09
C VAL A 88 -8.34 4.21 -9.34
N ALA A 89 -9.44 4.50 -8.68
CA ALA A 89 -10.68 3.75 -8.85
C ALA A 89 -11.20 3.81 -10.28
N THR A 90 -11.09 4.98 -10.93
CA THR A 90 -11.50 5.18 -12.31
C THR A 90 -10.69 4.34 -13.28
N VAL A 91 -9.35 4.36 -13.18
CA VAL A 91 -8.50 3.58 -14.08
C VAL A 91 -8.68 2.08 -13.85
N VAL A 92 -8.76 1.65 -12.58
CA VAL A 92 -8.91 0.23 -12.24
C VAL A 92 -10.25 -0.30 -12.72
N LEU A 93 -11.35 0.45 -12.52
CA LEU A 93 -12.66 0.07 -13.05
C LEU A 93 -12.61 -0.07 -14.58
N LYS A 94 -11.98 0.89 -15.27
CA LYS A 94 -11.84 0.84 -16.73
C LYS A 94 -11.02 -0.37 -17.17
N LEU A 95 -9.90 -0.67 -16.51
CA LEU A 95 -9.10 -1.86 -16.79
C LEU A 95 -9.90 -3.16 -16.57
N PHE A 96 -10.69 -3.24 -15.50
CA PHE A 96 -11.54 -4.39 -15.22
C PHE A 96 -12.63 -4.59 -16.28
N LEU A 97 -13.24 -3.52 -16.76
CA LEU A 97 -14.24 -3.59 -17.81
C LEU A 97 -13.64 -3.98 -19.17
N LEU A 98 -12.40 -3.60 -19.44
CA LEU A 98 -11.68 -3.95 -20.68
C LEU A 98 -11.18 -5.39 -20.66
N ALA A 99 -10.52 -5.80 -19.57
CA ALA A 99 -9.86 -7.11 -19.47
C ALA A 99 -10.80 -8.22 -18.95
N GLN A 100 -11.84 -7.87 -18.20
CA GLN A 100 -12.79 -8.79 -17.56
C GLN A 100 -12.09 -9.97 -16.84
N PRO A 101 -11.13 -9.68 -15.92
CA PRO A 101 -10.37 -10.72 -15.27
C PRO A 101 -11.23 -11.47 -14.24
N HIS A 102 -10.92 -12.77 -14.01
CA HIS A 102 -11.49 -13.51 -12.88
C HIS A 102 -10.76 -13.16 -11.57
N VAL A 103 -9.45 -12.91 -11.66
CA VAL A 103 -8.59 -12.54 -10.53
C VAL A 103 -7.78 -11.32 -10.90
N ALA A 104 -7.67 -10.35 -9.98
CA ALA A 104 -6.80 -9.20 -10.13
C ALA A 104 -5.83 -9.10 -8.95
N ILE A 105 -4.54 -8.89 -9.26
CA ILE A 105 -3.44 -8.95 -8.28
C ILE A 105 -2.90 -7.55 -8.03
N PHE A 106 -2.81 -7.17 -6.74
CA PHE A 106 -2.30 -5.87 -6.30
C PHE A 106 -1.28 -6.02 -5.19
N GLY A 107 -0.27 -5.14 -5.16
CA GLY A 107 0.71 -5.11 -4.08
C GLY A 107 0.12 -4.60 -2.76
N GLN A 108 0.41 -5.28 -1.66
CA GLN A 108 0.01 -4.84 -0.31
C GLN A 108 0.75 -3.59 0.18
N LYS A 109 1.81 -3.16 -0.53
CA LYS A 109 2.52 -1.94 -0.18
C LYS A 109 1.61 -0.72 -0.21
N ASP A 110 0.75 -0.62 -1.21
CA ASP A 110 -0.25 0.43 -1.34
C ASP A 110 -1.57 -0.03 -0.69
N ALA A 111 -1.51 -0.26 0.64
CA ALA A 111 -2.57 -0.93 1.38
C ALA A 111 -3.92 -0.22 1.30
N GLN A 112 -3.93 1.12 1.35
CA GLN A 112 -5.17 1.89 1.21
C GLN A 112 -5.74 1.78 -0.20
N GLN A 113 -4.89 1.78 -1.23
CA GLN A 113 -5.30 1.51 -2.61
C GLN A 113 -5.96 0.13 -2.73
N LEU A 114 -5.35 -0.90 -2.14
CA LEU A 114 -5.90 -2.26 -2.15
C LEU A 114 -7.29 -2.31 -1.48
N ALA A 115 -7.47 -1.61 -0.37
CA ALA A 115 -8.76 -1.52 0.31
C ALA A 115 -9.82 -0.78 -0.52
N VAL A 116 -9.43 0.33 -1.17
CA VAL A 116 -10.31 1.06 -2.12
C VAL A 116 -10.73 0.15 -3.27
N ILE A 117 -9.81 -0.63 -3.84
CA ILE A 117 -10.11 -1.53 -4.96
C ILE A 117 -11.01 -2.69 -4.52
N ARG A 118 -10.80 -3.27 -3.36
CA ARG A 118 -11.71 -4.29 -2.80
C ARG A 118 -13.11 -3.74 -2.62
N ARG A 119 -13.20 -2.51 -2.11
CA ARG A 119 -14.49 -1.82 -1.94
C ARG A 119 -15.15 -1.52 -3.28
N LEU A 120 -14.39 -1.09 -4.28
CA LEU A 120 -14.86 -0.88 -5.65
C LEU A 120 -15.49 -2.16 -6.22
N VAL A 121 -14.79 -3.29 -6.15
CA VAL A 121 -15.28 -4.58 -6.65
C VAL A 121 -16.55 -5.02 -5.94
N HIS A 122 -16.60 -4.85 -4.62
CA HIS A 122 -17.76 -5.17 -3.80
C HIS A 122 -18.97 -4.29 -4.17
N ASP A 123 -18.80 -2.98 -4.17
CA ASP A 123 -19.91 -2.02 -4.34
C ASP A 123 -20.48 -2.03 -5.78
N PHE A 124 -19.64 -2.33 -6.77
CA PHE A 124 -20.06 -2.46 -8.18
C PHE A 124 -20.43 -3.90 -8.58
N ASN A 125 -20.37 -4.87 -7.67
CA ASN A 125 -20.67 -6.29 -7.90
C ASN A 125 -19.91 -6.85 -9.13
N LEU A 126 -18.61 -6.57 -9.26
CA LEU A 126 -17.85 -6.93 -10.45
C LEU A 126 -17.52 -8.40 -10.57
N GLY A 127 -17.68 -9.20 -9.51
CA GLY A 127 -17.40 -10.64 -9.53
C GLY A 127 -15.93 -11.00 -9.69
N ILE A 128 -15.01 -10.09 -9.39
CA ILE A 128 -13.55 -10.25 -9.53
C ILE A 128 -12.94 -10.58 -8.15
N GLU A 129 -12.12 -11.63 -8.07
CA GLU A 129 -11.32 -11.89 -6.87
C GLU A 129 -10.15 -10.91 -6.80
N ILE A 130 -10.02 -10.16 -5.69
CA ILE A 130 -8.89 -9.25 -5.46
C ILE A 130 -7.86 -9.89 -4.54
N MET A 131 -6.73 -10.23 -5.10
CA MET A 131 -5.60 -10.83 -4.39
C MET A 131 -4.55 -9.77 -4.03
N GLY A 132 -4.20 -9.69 -2.74
CA GLY A 132 -3.07 -8.90 -2.27
C GLY A 132 -1.78 -9.73 -2.24
N VAL A 133 -0.70 -9.23 -2.85
CA VAL A 133 0.62 -9.86 -2.75
C VAL A 133 1.49 -9.16 -1.72
N PRO A 134 2.30 -9.90 -0.93
CA PRO A 134 3.16 -9.33 0.10
C PRO A 134 4.12 -8.27 -0.43
N ILE A 135 4.50 -7.35 0.43
CA ILE A 135 5.48 -6.31 0.13
C ILE A 135 6.82 -6.96 -0.19
N VAL A 136 7.33 -6.68 -1.38
CA VAL A 136 8.69 -7.07 -1.76
C VAL A 136 9.66 -6.06 -1.18
N ARG A 137 10.71 -6.56 -0.52
CA ARG A 137 11.74 -5.72 0.09
C ARG A 137 13.09 -5.93 -0.59
N GLU A 138 13.94 -4.93 -0.51
CA GLU A 138 15.37 -5.05 -0.81
C GLU A 138 16.05 -5.88 0.31
N GLU A 139 17.28 -6.35 0.09
CA GLU A 139 18.04 -7.08 1.13
C GLU A 139 18.21 -6.27 2.42
N SER A 140 18.28 -4.96 2.30
CA SER A 140 18.32 -4.01 3.42
C SER A 140 17.05 -3.98 4.28
N GLY A 141 15.91 -4.52 3.77
CA GLY A 141 14.60 -4.41 4.38
C GLY A 141 13.73 -3.27 3.85
N LEU A 142 14.27 -2.36 3.03
CA LEU A 142 13.51 -1.27 2.42
C LEU A 142 12.45 -1.82 1.47
N ALA A 143 11.21 -1.38 1.59
CA ALA A 143 10.13 -1.73 0.67
C ALA A 143 10.47 -1.26 -0.75
N ARG A 144 10.37 -2.14 -1.75
CA ARG A 144 10.66 -1.78 -3.14
C ARG A 144 9.67 -0.75 -3.67
N SER A 145 10.21 0.32 -4.27
CA SER A 145 9.46 1.40 -4.90
C SER A 145 10.28 1.99 -6.04
N SER A 146 9.62 2.42 -7.12
CA SER A 146 10.28 3.20 -8.19
C SER A 146 10.89 4.49 -7.64
N ARG A 147 10.29 5.08 -6.61
CA ARG A 147 10.80 6.28 -5.94
C ARG A 147 12.11 6.08 -5.17
N ASN A 148 12.50 4.83 -4.87
CA ASN A 148 13.79 4.55 -4.24
C ASN A 148 14.97 4.97 -5.13
N SER A 149 14.78 5.07 -6.45
CA SER A 149 15.80 5.55 -7.39
C SER A 149 16.17 7.03 -7.19
N TYR A 150 15.33 7.80 -6.51
CA TYR A 150 15.58 9.21 -6.20
C TYR A 150 16.42 9.42 -4.94
N LEU A 151 16.60 8.37 -4.12
CA LEU A 151 17.37 8.44 -2.88
C LEU A 151 18.86 8.24 -3.13
N SER A 152 19.68 9.01 -2.41
CA SER A 152 21.10 8.73 -2.29
C SER A 152 21.35 7.46 -1.46
N GLU A 153 22.58 6.98 -1.38
CA GLU A 153 22.96 5.86 -0.53
C GLU A 153 22.65 6.14 0.95
N SER A 154 22.95 7.37 1.42
CA SER A 154 22.60 7.80 2.78
C SER A 154 21.08 7.89 2.98
N GLY A 155 20.33 8.41 1.98
CA GLY A 155 18.88 8.47 2.04
C GLY A 155 18.24 7.09 2.11
N ARG A 156 18.79 6.09 1.40
CA ARG A 156 18.34 4.69 1.52
C ARG A 156 18.55 4.13 2.93
N ALA A 157 19.70 4.44 3.55
CA ALA A 157 19.97 4.05 4.94
C ALA A 157 18.98 4.73 5.92
N ASP A 158 18.73 6.04 5.76
CA ASP A 158 17.76 6.77 6.57
C ASP A 158 16.32 6.24 6.38
N ALA A 159 15.95 5.83 5.16
CA ALA A 159 14.64 5.26 4.84
C ALA A 159 14.35 3.92 5.55
N LEU A 160 15.38 3.22 6.05
CA LEU A 160 15.20 2.02 6.86
C LEU A 160 14.48 2.28 8.19
N ALA A 161 14.35 3.55 8.61
CA ALA A 161 13.52 3.91 9.75
C ALA A 161 12.08 3.40 9.65
N LEU A 162 11.50 3.37 8.41
CA LEU A 162 10.14 2.85 8.20
C LEU A 162 10.08 1.35 8.52
N SER A 163 10.92 0.54 7.90
CA SER A 163 10.94 -0.92 8.14
C SER A 163 11.39 -1.28 9.54
N GLY A 164 12.27 -0.47 10.14
CA GLY A 164 12.70 -0.60 11.53
C GLY A 164 11.54 -0.42 12.51
N LEU A 165 10.74 0.63 12.34
CA LEU A 165 9.55 0.89 13.15
C LEU A 165 8.50 -0.23 12.98
N LEU A 166 8.25 -0.70 11.74
CA LEU A 166 7.35 -1.85 11.51
C LEU A 166 7.85 -3.12 12.21
N SER A 167 9.16 -3.36 12.20
CA SER A 167 9.76 -4.51 12.88
C SER A 167 9.57 -4.46 14.41
N GLN A 168 9.49 -3.27 14.99
CA GLN A 168 9.13 -3.07 16.40
C GLN A 168 7.63 -3.24 16.60
N ALA A 169 6.81 -2.66 15.73
CA ALA A 169 5.34 -2.76 15.78
C ALA A 169 4.85 -4.23 15.75
N LEU A 170 5.49 -5.07 14.93
CA LEU A 170 5.19 -6.51 14.85
C LEU A 170 5.42 -7.28 16.15
N LYS A 171 6.14 -6.71 17.12
CA LYS A 171 6.40 -7.30 18.43
C LYS A 171 5.44 -6.80 19.52
N CYS A 172 4.62 -5.79 19.22
CA CYS A 172 3.64 -5.26 20.17
C CYS A 172 2.49 -6.25 20.34
N PRO A 173 2.25 -6.77 21.54
CA PRO A 173 1.18 -7.73 21.78
C PRO A 173 -0.20 -7.10 21.93
N THR A 174 -0.27 -5.80 22.27
CA THR A 174 -1.52 -5.09 22.55
C THR A 174 -1.62 -3.76 21.79
N ALA A 175 -2.85 -3.27 21.60
CA ALA A 175 -3.09 -1.98 20.97
C ALA A 175 -2.47 -0.83 21.76
N ALA A 176 -2.51 -0.89 23.09
CA ALA A 176 -1.93 0.14 23.96
C ALA A 176 -0.41 0.28 23.72
N GLU A 177 0.33 -0.85 23.66
CA GLU A 177 1.76 -0.84 23.41
C GLU A 177 2.10 -0.37 21.98
N LEU A 178 1.33 -0.83 20.99
CA LEU A 178 1.49 -0.40 19.61
C LEU A 178 1.27 1.11 19.46
N LEU A 179 0.19 1.64 20.03
CA LEU A 179 -0.11 3.07 19.95
C LEU A 179 0.92 3.92 20.72
N ALA A 180 1.47 3.41 21.84
CA ALA A 180 2.56 4.06 22.55
C ALA A 180 3.82 4.12 21.69
N LEU A 181 4.21 3.02 21.04
CA LEU A 181 5.35 2.95 20.11
C LEU A 181 5.20 3.97 18.97
N LEU A 182 4.03 4.04 18.33
CA LEU A 182 3.80 4.92 17.18
C LEU A 182 3.80 6.42 17.55
N ARG A 183 3.62 6.76 18.83
CA ARG A 183 3.65 8.15 19.36
C ARG A 183 5.03 8.60 19.83
N THR A 184 6.01 7.72 19.90
CA THR A 184 7.35 8.10 20.33
C THR A 184 7.96 9.11 19.36
N ASP A 185 8.35 10.29 19.86
CA ASP A 185 9.01 11.33 19.08
C ASP A 185 10.50 10.97 18.90
N GLU A 186 10.80 10.05 18.02
CA GLU A 186 12.14 9.92 17.47
C GLU A 186 12.27 10.93 16.32
N GLU A 187 12.56 12.17 16.68
CA GLU A 187 12.95 13.19 15.69
C GLU A 187 14.34 12.86 15.16
N SER A 188 14.37 12.19 14.01
CA SER A 188 15.56 12.20 13.16
C SER A 188 15.45 13.42 12.25
N SER A 189 16.47 14.28 12.25
CA SER A 189 16.55 15.44 11.33
C SER A 189 16.55 15.03 9.84
N ARG A 190 16.63 13.75 9.53
CA ARG A 190 16.74 13.18 8.19
C ARG A 190 15.46 12.50 7.71
N VAL A 191 14.54 12.14 8.62
CA VAL A 191 13.25 11.49 8.31
C VAL A 191 12.14 12.36 8.88
N THR A 192 11.32 12.91 8.01
CA THR A 192 10.13 13.68 8.42
C THR A 192 8.90 12.81 8.26
N TRP A 193 8.21 12.50 9.33
CA TRP A 193 7.01 11.69 9.32
C TRP A 193 5.79 12.52 8.90
N ASP A 194 5.07 12.06 7.89
CA ASP A 194 3.74 12.58 7.57
C ASP A 194 2.71 11.96 8.52
N TYR A 195 2.80 10.64 8.73
CA TYR A 195 2.01 9.91 9.74
C TYR A 195 2.63 8.58 10.14
N ARG A 196 2.29 8.13 11.36
CA ARG A 196 2.58 6.82 11.94
C ARG A 196 1.34 6.38 12.69
N LEU A 197 0.51 5.56 12.08
CA LEU A 197 -0.82 5.24 12.60
C LEU A 197 -1.08 3.74 12.55
N ALA A 198 -1.97 3.28 13.42
CA ALA A 198 -2.54 1.95 13.35
C ALA A 198 -4.05 2.09 13.07
N VAL A 199 -4.52 1.39 12.04
CA VAL A 199 -5.88 1.47 11.55
C VAL A 199 -6.53 0.10 11.44
N ASN A 200 -7.85 0.07 11.44
CA ASN A 200 -8.61 -1.12 11.03
C ASN A 200 -8.41 -1.32 9.51
N PRO A 201 -7.94 -2.50 9.05
CA PRO A 201 -7.61 -2.72 7.65
C PRO A 201 -8.80 -2.65 6.69
N ALA A 202 -10.03 -2.81 7.20
CA ALA A 202 -11.24 -2.74 6.38
C ALA A 202 -11.81 -1.33 6.22
N THR A 203 -11.71 -0.49 7.27
CA THR A 203 -12.34 0.85 7.30
C THR A 203 -11.34 2.00 7.20
N PHE A 204 -10.06 1.73 7.43
CA PHE A 204 -9.00 2.72 7.59
C PHE A 204 -9.31 3.78 8.67
N GLU A 205 -10.09 3.38 9.68
CA GLU A 205 -10.27 4.16 10.90
C GLU A 205 -9.17 3.83 11.90
N GLU A 206 -8.67 4.86 12.57
CA GLU A 206 -7.68 4.67 13.62
C GLU A 206 -8.24 3.77 14.72
N ILE A 207 -7.41 2.86 15.22
CA ILE A 207 -7.78 1.99 16.35
C ILE A 207 -7.55 2.72 17.66
N ASP A 208 -8.32 2.32 18.69
CA ASP A 208 -8.11 2.74 20.07
C ASP A 208 -7.29 1.72 20.87
N GLN A 209 -7.03 2.03 22.14
CA GLN A 209 -6.25 1.17 23.04
C GLN A 209 -6.94 -0.16 23.41
N ALA A 210 -8.25 -0.25 23.20
CA ALA A 210 -9.05 -1.44 23.50
C ALA A 210 -9.20 -2.36 22.27
N PHE A 211 -8.66 -1.96 21.11
CA PHE A 211 -8.77 -2.76 19.88
C PHE A 211 -8.12 -4.13 20.03
N VAL A 212 -8.80 -5.15 19.54
CA VAL A 212 -8.35 -6.55 19.53
C VAL A 212 -8.53 -7.10 18.11
N GLY A 213 -7.56 -7.85 17.62
CA GLY A 213 -7.58 -8.45 16.30
C GLY A 213 -6.47 -7.91 15.39
N GLU A 214 -6.65 -8.06 14.09
CA GLU A 214 -5.68 -7.62 13.10
C GLU A 214 -5.81 -6.11 12.87
N ALA A 215 -4.73 -5.38 13.15
CA ALA A 215 -4.57 -3.96 12.86
C ALA A 215 -3.55 -3.77 11.73
N LEU A 216 -3.73 -2.75 10.92
CA LEU A 216 -2.77 -2.34 9.91
C LEU A 216 -1.99 -1.12 10.39
N VAL A 217 -0.69 -1.28 10.62
CA VAL A 217 0.21 -0.15 10.83
C VAL A 217 0.54 0.45 9.48
N VAL A 218 0.30 1.76 9.33
CA VAL A 218 0.58 2.53 8.13
C VAL A 218 1.55 3.65 8.44
N LEU A 219 2.59 3.76 7.63
CA LEU A 219 3.65 4.74 7.78
C LEU A 219 3.81 5.54 6.50
N ALA A 220 3.99 6.86 6.64
CA ALA A 220 4.44 7.71 5.56
C ALA A 220 5.50 8.70 6.09
N ALA A 221 6.58 8.82 5.36
CA ALA A 221 7.68 9.69 5.72
C ALA A 221 8.34 10.30 4.47
N ARG A 222 9.06 11.41 4.68
CA ARG A 222 9.90 12.06 3.67
C ARG A 222 11.36 11.89 4.05
N VAL A 223 12.13 11.42 3.08
CA VAL A 223 13.60 11.28 3.18
C VAL A 223 14.20 11.98 1.95
N GLU A 224 15.08 12.93 2.14
CA GLU A 224 15.64 13.76 1.04
C GLU A 224 14.56 14.38 0.13
N GLY A 225 13.38 14.69 0.70
CA GLY A 225 12.24 15.21 -0.05
C GLY A 225 11.42 14.13 -0.78
N VAL A 226 11.90 12.89 -0.84
CA VAL A 226 11.19 11.75 -1.44
C VAL A 226 10.18 11.20 -0.44
N ARG A 227 8.92 11.13 -0.82
CA ARG A 227 7.86 10.56 0.02
C ARG A 227 7.81 9.04 -0.13
N LEU A 228 7.91 8.34 0.98
CA LEU A 228 7.91 6.89 1.08
C LEU A 228 6.76 6.44 1.97
N ILE A 229 6.18 5.28 1.63
CA ILE A 229 5.16 4.60 2.45
C ILE A 229 5.58 3.16 2.69
N ASP A 230 5.19 2.65 3.86
CA ASP A 230 5.34 1.25 4.23
C ASP A 230 4.22 0.85 5.19
N ASN A 231 3.96 -0.45 5.33
CA ASN A 231 2.94 -0.93 6.24
C ASN A 231 3.20 -2.38 6.69
N ALA A 232 2.50 -2.79 7.77
CA ALA A 232 2.48 -4.17 8.24
C ALA A 232 1.16 -4.47 8.97
N LEU A 233 0.69 -5.71 8.85
CA LEU A 233 -0.41 -6.23 9.66
C LEU A 233 0.13 -6.73 10.99
N VAL A 234 -0.52 -6.35 12.08
CA VAL A 234 -0.15 -6.71 13.46
C VAL A 234 -1.35 -7.35 14.15
N ASN A 235 -1.18 -8.54 14.73
CA ASN A 235 -2.23 -9.19 15.50
C ASN A 235 -2.14 -8.76 16.97
N LEU A 236 -3.18 -8.13 17.46
CA LEU A 236 -3.27 -7.54 18.80
C LEU A 236 -4.19 -8.37 19.69
N ALA A 237 -3.66 -8.75 20.86
CA ALA A 237 -4.39 -9.48 21.91
C ALA A 237 -5.10 -8.53 22.89
N PRO A 238 -6.09 -9.01 23.66
CA PRO A 238 -6.64 -8.26 24.78
C PRO A 238 -5.56 -7.93 25.82
N ALA A 239 -5.67 -6.74 26.44
CA ALA A 239 -4.70 -6.29 27.46
C ALA A 239 -4.56 -7.27 28.65
N ASP A 240 -5.63 -7.98 29.02
CA ASP A 240 -5.65 -8.91 30.14
C ASP A 240 -4.97 -10.25 29.88
N ALA A 241 -4.66 -10.57 28.61
CA ALA A 241 -4.03 -11.84 28.24
C ALA A 241 -2.59 -12.02 28.80
N GLN A 242 -1.94 -10.93 29.20
CA GLN A 242 -0.57 -10.97 29.77
C GLN A 242 -0.54 -11.24 31.29
N GLN A 243 -1.60 -10.99 32.04
CA GLN A 243 -1.60 -11.22 33.48
C GLN A 243 -1.62 -12.71 33.81
N THR A 244 -2.31 -13.53 33.03
CA THR A 244 -2.38 -14.98 33.22
C THR A 244 -1.08 -15.72 32.97
N SER A 245 -0.18 -15.21 32.12
CA SER A 245 1.11 -15.86 31.83
C SER A 245 2.18 -15.58 32.90
N LYS A 246 2.10 -14.46 33.62
CA LYS A 246 3.06 -14.13 34.69
C LYS A 246 2.74 -14.85 36.01
N GLU A 247 1.46 -15.08 36.31
CA GLU A 247 1.06 -15.81 37.53
C GLU A 247 1.34 -17.31 37.44
N ALA A 248 1.29 -17.90 36.22
CA ALA A 248 1.62 -19.32 36.04
C ALA A 248 3.10 -19.67 36.26
N HIS A 249 4.01 -18.68 36.26
CA HIS A 249 5.45 -18.91 36.47
C HIS A 249 5.95 -18.61 37.91
N SER A 250 5.12 -17.94 38.75
CA SER A 250 5.49 -17.61 40.13
C SER A 250 5.02 -18.62 41.19
N GLY A 251 4.35 -19.69 40.80
CA GLY A 251 3.71 -20.66 41.68
C GLY A 251 4.44 -22.02 41.80
N LYS A 252 5.79 -22.07 41.66
CA LYS A 252 6.56 -23.25 41.96
C LYS A 252 7.81 -22.88 42.77
N TYR A 253 7.64 -22.83 44.06
CA TYR A 253 8.69 -23.14 45.07
C TYR A 253 8.04 -23.86 46.25
#